data_275cef594a0765bfaf537dced8c0d1e5
#
_entry.id   275cef594a0765bfaf537dced8c0d1e5
#
_cell.length_a   1.000
_cell.length_b   1.000
_cell.length_c   1.000
_cell.angle_alpha   90.00
_cell.angle_beta   90.00
_cell.angle_gamma   90.00
#
_symmetry.space_group_name_H-M   'P 1'
#
loop_
_entity.id
_entity.type
_entity.pdbx_description
1 polymer ?
#
loop_
_entity_poly.entity_id
_entity_poly.type
_entity_poly.pdbx_seq_one_letter_code
_entity_poly.pdbx_strand_id
1 'polypeptide(L)'
;MRFAILSPIYPYRGGIAQFSGMLYTELVKEGHEVKAFNFKRLYPDILFPGKTQYVEAGDRAIEIESVRVLDSVNPVSYFSTVNAIRSYAPDVLIISYWMSFFVPGYAHVANRMKKHCKVITLIHNAIPHEPRFFDKPLASLLFKQCHGFIVMSDNVRYDLRKLYPGAKYIQNPHPLYNHFGSKINKNEACQKLGIHPSKKNLLFFGLIRDYKGLDLLIEAIGQLNEDYHLIIAGECYGSFEKYQALIDASPAKERIFVHCEYISDEEIPIYFLSLIHI
;
A
#
# COMPACT_ATOMS: atom_id res chain seq x y z
N MET A 1 1.67 17.56 -21.15
CA MET A 1 2.94 17.41 -20.40
C MET A 1 3.40 15.97 -20.44
N ARG A 2 4.70 15.74 -20.30
CA ARG A 2 5.29 14.39 -20.23
C ARG A 2 5.59 14.02 -18.79
N PHE A 3 4.95 12.97 -18.28
CA PHE A 3 5.12 12.48 -16.92
C PHE A 3 5.90 11.17 -16.92
N ALA A 4 6.91 11.07 -16.04
CA ALA A 4 7.53 9.82 -15.66
C ALA A 4 7.04 9.44 -14.26
N ILE A 5 6.55 8.20 -14.07
CA ILE A 5 6.18 7.68 -12.75
C ILE A 5 7.17 6.59 -12.39
N LEU A 6 7.95 6.79 -11.32
CA LEU A 6 8.86 5.80 -10.74
C LEU A 6 8.22 5.21 -9.48
N SER A 7 7.67 4.02 -9.62
CA SER A 7 6.89 3.34 -8.57
C SER A 7 6.81 1.85 -8.84
N PRO A 8 6.47 1.01 -7.84
CA PRO A 8 5.88 -0.28 -8.11
C PRO A 8 4.58 -0.09 -8.89
N ILE A 9 4.44 -0.86 -9.94
CA ILE A 9 3.28 -0.94 -10.83
C ILE A 9 3.20 -2.40 -11.28
N TYR A 10 2.14 -2.82 -11.97
CA TYR A 10 2.06 -4.17 -12.54
C TYR A 10 3.42 -4.65 -13.10
N PRO A 11 3.88 -5.86 -12.77
CA PRO A 11 3.15 -6.96 -12.15
C PRO A 11 3.25 -7.02 -10.62
N TYR A 12 3.69 -5.96 -9.94
CA TYR A 12 3.67 -5.93 -8.48
C TYR A 12 2.25 -5.72 -7.95
N ARG A 13 1.90 -6.40 -6.84
CA ARG A 13 0.61 -6.27 -6.16
C ARG A 13 0.67 -5.28 -4.99
N GLY A 14 -0.50 -4.93 -4.47
CA GLY A 14 -0.69 -4.11 -3.28
C GLY A 14 -1.02 -2.65 -3.54
N GLY A 15 -1.41 -1.94 -2.47
CA GLY A 15 -2.01 -0.62 -2.57
C GLY A 15 -1.16 0.44 -3.28
N ILE A 16 0.19 0.38 -3.16
CA ILE A 16 1.08 1.33 -3.85
C ILE A 16 1.05 1.10 -5.36
N ALA A 17 1.11 -0.17 -5.80
CA ALA A 17 1.08 -0.51 -7.21
C ALA A 17 -0.27 -0.14 -7.84
N GLN A 18 -1.36 -0.44 -7.14
CA GLN A 18 -2.71 -0.11 -7.56
C GLN A 18 -2.92 1.40 -7.66
N PHE A 19 -2.51 2.15 -6.64
CA PHE A 19 -2.56 3.61 -6.66
C PHE A 19 -1.78 4.20 -7.84
N SER A 20 -0.57 3.70 -8.08
CA SER A 20 0.27 4.19 -9.17
C SER A 20 -0.31 3.86 -10.54
N GLY A 21 -0.98 2.70 -10.67
CA GLY A 21 -1.76 2.34 -11.84
C GLY A 21 -2.93 3.28 -12.10
N MET A 22 -3.69 3.60 -11.06
CA MET A 22 -4.80 4.58 -11.14
C MET A 22 -4.28 5.97 -11.53
N LEU A 23 -3.20 6.43 -10.90
CA LEU A 23 -2.58 7.72 -11.22
C LEU A 23 -2.13 7.78 -12.68
N TYR A 24 -1.49 6.72 -13.16
CA TYR A 24 -1.09 6.61 -14.58
C TYR A 24 -2.31 6.75 -15.49
N THR A 25 -3.36 5.99 -15.22
CA THR A 25 -4.59 5.97 -16.04
C THR A 25 -5.26 7.34 -16.08
N GLU A 26 -5.38 8.01 -14.92
CA GLU A 26 -6.01 9.34 -14.85
C GLU A 26 -5.17 10.40 -15.58
N LEU A 27 -3.84 10.39 -15.45
CA LEU A 27 -2.98 11.32 -16.18
C LEU A 27 -3.09 11.12 -17.72
N VAL A 28 -3.23 9.88 -18.17
CA VAL A 28 -3.46 9.59 -19.60
C VAL A 28 -4.83 10.09 -20.05
N LYS A 29 -5.89 9.89 -19.25
CA LYS A 29 -7.24 10.41 -19.54
C LYS A 29 -7.27 11.94 -19.64
N GLU A 30 -6.48 12.62 -18.82
CA GLU A 30 -6.31 14.08 -18.87
C GLU A 30 -5.45 14.56 -20.07
N GLY A 31 -5.10 13.67 -20.98
CA GLY A 31 -4.38 13.99 -22.22
C GLY A 31 -2.88 14.18 -22.02
N HIS A 32 -2.29 13.63 -21.00
CA HIS A 32 -0.85 13.68 -20.76
C HIS A 32 -0.14 12.47 -21.36
N GLU A 33 1.10 12.66 -21.80
CA GLU A 33 2.00 11.58 -22.16
C GLU A 33 2.63 11.02 -20.88
N VAL A 34 2.42 9.75 -20.58
CA VAL A 34 2.87 9.14 -19.33
C VAL A 34 3.70 7.90 -19.62
N LYS A 35 4.83 7.77 -18.94
CA LYS A 35 5.66 6.56 -18.97
C LYS A 35 5.93 6.05 -17.56
N ALA A 36 5.66 4.76 -17.36
CA ALA A 36 5.91 4.08 -16.10
C ALA A 36 7.32 3.48 -16.08
N PHE A 37 8.06 3.77 -15.01
CA PHE A 37 9.34 3.16 -14.67
C PHE A 37 9.17 2.34 -13.40
N ASN A 38 9.57 1.09 -13.46
CA ASN A 38 9.23 0.09 -12.45
C ASN A 38 10.49 -0.61 -11.94
N PHE A 39 10.31 -1.41 -10.94
CA PHE A 39 11.37 -2.22 -10.37
C PHE A 39 11.64 -3.48 -11.21
N LYS A 40 12.92 -3.81 -11.40
CA LYS A 40 13.35 -5.16 -11.74
C LYS A 40 13.18 -6.09 -10.55
N ARG A 41 13.60 -5.60 -9.38
CA ARG A 41 13.46 -6.26 -8.08
C ARG A 41 13.04 -5.22 -7.06
N LEU A 42 11.82 -5.40 -6.50
CA LEU A 42 11.27 -4.53 -5.49
C LEU A 42 11.86 -4.89 -4.12
N TYR A 43 11.64 -6.12 -3.67
CA TYR A 43 12.29 -6.67 -2.49
C TYR A 43 13.09 -7.91 -2.86
N PRO A 44 14.25 -8.15 -2.22
CA PRO A 44 14.83 -9.49 -2.18
C PRO A 44 13.83 -10.46 -1.55
N ASP A 45 13.70 -11.67 -2.08
CA ASP A 45 12.69 -12.63 -1.63
C ASP A 45 12.81 -12.94 -0.13
N ILE A 46 14.04 -13.02 0.37
CA ILE A 46 14.33 -13.25 1.80
C ILE A 46 13.85 -12.09 2.71
N LEU A 47 13.65 -10.91 2.17
CA LEU A 47 13.17 -9.73 2.91
C LEU A 47 11.68 -9.46 2.69
N PHE A 48 11.05 -10.20 1.77
CA PHE A 48 9.63 -10.06 1.55
C PHE A 48 8.87 -10.98 2.50
N PRO A 49 7.97 -10.44 3.29
CA PRO A 49 7.35 -11.19 4.38
C PRO A 49 6.07 -11.92 3.99
N GLY A 50 5.50 -11.65 2.83
CA GLY A 50 4.34 -12.32 2.26
C GLY A 50 4.74 -13.49 1.35
N LYS A 51 3.76 -14.23 0.84
CA LYS A 51 3.99 -15.37 -0.08
C LYS A 51 4.57 -14.91 -1.42
N THR A 52 4.03 -13.84 -1.99
CA THR A 52 4.50 -13.26 -3.25
C THR A 52 4.29 -11.75 -3.27
N GLN A 53 5.13 -11.06 -4.01
CA GLN A 53 5.01 -9.63 -4.27
C GLN A 53 4.37 -9.33 -5.64
N TYR A 54 3.93 -10.36 -6.35
CA TYR A 54 3.35 -10.26 -7.68
C TYR A 54 1.84 -10.51 -7.65
N VAL A 55 1.16 -9.98 -8.66
CA VAL A 55 -0.26 -10.20 -8.92
C VAL A 55 -0.55 -11.68 -9.10
N GLU A 56 -1.61 -12.17 -8.48
CA GLU A 56 -2.11 -13.54 -8.57
C GLU A 56 -3.51 -13.59 -9.22
N ALA A 57 -4.01 -14.79 -9.47
CA ALA A 57 -5.35 -14.97 -9.99
C ALA A 57 -6.41 -14.41 -9.03
N GLY A 58 -7.37 -13.64 -9.56
CA GLY A 58 -8.40 -12.95 -8.76
C GLY A 58 -8.05 -11.50 -8.39
N ASP A 59 -6.79 -11.06 -8.57
CA ASP A 59 -6.41 -9.66 -8.40
C ASP A 59 -6.85 -8.83 -9.61
N ARG A 60 -7.44 -7.67 -9.34
CA ARG A 60 -7.86 -6.71 -10.37
C ARG A 60 -6.81 -5.62 -10.58
N ALA A 61 -5.60 -6.05 -10.91
CA ALA A 61 -4.50 -5.13 -11.17
C ALA A 61 -4.71 -4.37 -12.49
N ILE A 62 -4.34 -3.09 -12.49
CA ILE A 62 -4.29 -2.30 -13.72
C ILE A 62 -3.02 -2.68 -14.47
N GLU A 63 -3.16 -3.41 -15.56
CA GLU A 63 -2.05 -3.80 -16.41
C GLU A 63 -1.52 -2.60 -17.19
N ILE A 64 -0.32 -2.17 -16.83
CA ILE A 64 0.37 -1.05 -17.47
C ILE A 64 1.73 -1.52 -17.93
N GLU A 65 2.02 -1.28 -19.20
CA GLU A 65 3.37 -1.49 -19.71
C GLU A 65 4.36 -0.55 -19.00
N SER A 66 5.41 -1.12 -18.44
CA SER A 66 6.39 -0.37 -17.69
C SER A 66 7.83 -0.76 -18.00
N VAL A 67 8.74 0.21 -17.93
CA VAL A 67 10.18 -0.02 -18.10
C VAL A 67 10.75 -0.50 -16.77
N ARG A 68 11.01 -1.79 -16.64
CA ARG A 68 11.57 -2.41 -15.40
C ARG A 68 13.07 -2.21 -15.35
N VAL A 69 13.53 -1.22 -14.58
CA VAL A 69 14.95 -0.79 -14.56
C VAL A 69 15.56 -0.69 -13.17
N LEU A 70 14.76 -0.31 -12.13
CA LEU A 70 15.27 -0.09 -10.79
C LEU A 70 15.35 -1.42 -10.02
N ASP A 71 16.52 -1.72 -9.47
CA ASP A 71 16.72 -2.80 -8.51
C ASP A 71 17.03 -2.17 -7.15
N SER A 72 16.21 -2.47 -6.15
CA SER A 72 16.28 -1.82 -4.82
C SER A 72 17.63 -1.96 -4.12
N VAL A 73 18.36 -3.05 -4.41
CA VAL A 73 19.63 -3.39 -3.75
C VAL A 73 20.84 -3.36 -4.68
N ASN A 74 20.66 -3.03 -5.96
CA ASN A 74 21.77 -2.96 -6.92
C ASN A 74 22.05 -1.50 -7.35
N PRO A 75 23.10 -0.85 -6.82
CA PRO A 75 23.41 0.55 -7.15
C PRO A 75 23.69 0.81 -8.64
N VAL A 76 24.14 -0.19 -9.40
CA VAL A 76 24.37 -0.03 -10.85
C VAL A 76 23.04 0.26 -11.57
N SER A 77 21.95 -0.31 -11.10
CA SER A 77 20.61 -0.07 -11.64
C SER A 77 20.13 1.38 -11.48
N TYR A 78 20.67 2.10 -10.48
CA TYR A 78 20.28 3.50 -10.26
C TYR A 78 20.73 4.38 -11.43
N PHE A 79 21.92 4.12 -11.99
CA PHE A 79 22.42 4.84 -13.16
C PHE A 79 21.63 4.49 -14.42
N SER A 80 21.32 3.21 -14.63
CA SER A 80 20.48 2.79 -15.77
C SER A 80 19.06 3.36 -15.67
N THR A 81 18.52 3.47 -14.45
CA THR A 81 17.21 4.12 -14.21
C THR A 81 17.24 5.60 -14.59
N VAL A 82 18.29 6.33 -14.15
CA VAL A 82 18.49 7.73 -14.54
C VAL A 82 18.55 7.87 -16.06
N ASN A 83 19.36 7.04 -16.73
CA ASN A 83 19.50 7.09 -18.19
C ASN A 83 18.17 6.82 -18.92
N ALA A 84 17.40 5.82 -18.47
CA ALA A 84 16.11 5.49 -19.04
C ALA A 84 15.09 6.65 -18.87
N ILE A 85 14.99 7.25 -17.68
CA ILE A 85 14.11 8.39 -17.44
C ILE A 85 14.58 9.61 -18.23
N ARG A 86 15.88 9.88 -18.28
CA ARG A 86 16.45 11.02 -19.01
C ARG A 86 16.23 10.90 -20.52
N SER A 87 16.34 9.69 -21.08
CA SER A 87 16.05 9.45 -22.52
C SER A 87 14.57 9.67 -22.87
N TYR A 88 13.67 9.46 -21.89
CA TYR A 88 12.26 9.81 -22.07
C TYR A 88 12.03 11.33 -22.01
N ALA A 89 12.92 12.11 -21.39
CA ALA A 89 12.87 13.56 -21.22
C ALA A 89 11.51 14.07 -20.65
N PRO A 90 11.12 13.65 -19.43
CA PRO A 90 9.87 14.09 -18.82
C PRO A 90 9.93 15.55 -18.38
N ASP A 91 8.76 16.23 -18.35
CA ASP A 91 8.59 17.52 -17.67
C ASP A 91 8.53 17.35 -16.16
N VAL A 92 7.92 16.23 -15.72
CA VAL A 92 7.71 15.89 -14.32
C VAL A 92 8.05 14.43 -14.06
N LEU A 93 8.86 14.19 -13.03
CA LEU A 93 9.10 12.87 -12.47
C LEU A 93 8.34 12.74 -11.13
N ILE A 94 7.41 11.79 -11.05
CA ILE A 94 6.69 11.44 -9.83
C ILE A 94 7.34 10.20 -9.23
N ILE A 95 7.72 10.27 -7.94
CA ILE A 95 8.29 9.15 -7.19
C ILE A 95 7.30 8.79 -6.07
N SER A 96 6.82 7.56 -6.03
CA SER A 96 5.99 7.07 -4.92
C SER A 96 6.87 6.61 -3.76
N TYR A 97 6.72 7.26 -2.61
CA TYR A 97 7.52 6.99 -1.42
C TYR A 97 6.64 6.47 -0.27
N TRP A 98 7.04 5.36 0.35
CA TRP A 98 6.34 4.76 1.49
C TRP A 98 7.28 4.20 2.58
N MET A 99 8.55 3.97 2.29
CA MET A 99 9.53 3.51 3.27
C MET A 99 10.97 3.83 2.86
N SER A 100 11.83 3.94 3.86
CA SER A 100 13.22 4.39 3.69
C SER A 100 14.13 3.41 2.95
N PHE A 101 13.76 2.13 2.88
CA PHE A 101 14.51 1.08 2.17
C PHE A 101 14.81 1.46 0.71
N PHE A 102 13.90 2.17 0.05
CA PHE A 102 14.06 2.57 -1.36
C PHE A 102 14.81 3.88 -1.55
N VAL A 103 15.13 4.59 -0.47
CA VAL A 103 15.75 5.92 -0.53
C VAL A 103 17.09 5.93 -1.26
N PRO A 104 18.01 4.96 -1.10
CA PRO A 104 19.28 5.00 -1.83
C PRO A 104 19.08 5.14 -3.34
N GLY A 105 18.21 4.33 -3.94
CA GLY A 105 17.87 4.41 -5.35
C GLY A 105 17.09 5.68 -5.71
N TYR A 106 16.03 5.98 -4.95
CA TYR A 106 15.17 7.13 -5.20
C TYR A 106 15.92 8.47 -5.07
N ALA A 107 16.75 8.63 -4.02
CA ALA A 107 17.52 9.84 -3.83
C ALA A 107 18.59 10.03 -4.93
N HIS A 108 19.22 8.93 -5.38
CA HIS A 108 20.15 8.98 -6.50
C HIS A 108 19.44 9.45 -7.77
N VAL A 109 18.30 8.84 -8.12
CA VAL A 109 17.51 9.22 -9.30
C VAL A 109 17.02 10.66 -9.18
N ALA A 110 16.42 11.04 -8.07
CA ALA A 110 15.91 12.40 -7.83
C ALA A 110 17.01 13.45 -7.96
N ASN A 111 18.19 13.21 -7.34
CA ASN A 111 19.32 14.13 -7.40
C ASN A 111 19.83 14.34 -8.83
N ARG A 112 19.87 13.29 -9.64
CA ARG A 112 20.31 13.39 -11.04
C ARG A 112 19.25 14.03 -11.94
N MET A 113 17.96 13.77 -11.68
CA MET A 113 16.85 14.27 -12.50
C MET A 113 16.42 15.69 -12.17
N LYS A 114 16.63 16.19 -10.93
CA LYS A 114 16.13 17.50 -10.49
C LYS A 114 16.64 18.71 -11.31
N LYS A 115 17.72 18.55 -12.07
CA LYS A 115 18.21 19.56 -13.00
C LYS A 115 17.58 19.49 -14.40
N HIS A 116 16.83 18.42 -14.69
CA HIS A 116 16.28 18.14 -16.01
C HIS A 116 14.75 18.24 -16.04
N CYS A 117 14.09 17.94 -14.92
CA CYS A 117 12.64 17.99 -14.79
C CYS A 117 12.21 18.37 -13.37
N LYS A 118 10.92 18.61 -13.15
CA LYS A 118 10.38 18.77 -11.79
C LYS A 118 10.26 17.39 -11.14
N VAL A 119 10.91 17.20 -10.00
CA VAL A 119 10.80 15.97 -9.20
C VAL A 119 9.77 16.19 -8.10
N ILE A 120 8.69 15.45 -8.13
CA ILE A 120 7.60 15.47 -7.16
C ILE A 120 7.57 14.11 -6.45
N THR A 121 7.48 14.12 -5.13
CA THR A 121 7.31 12.88 -4.36
C THR A 121 5.89 12.77 -3.85
N LEU A 122 5.22 11.69 -4.23
CA LEU A 122 3.95 11.27 -3.66
C LEU A 122 4.25 10.45 -2.40
N ILE A 123 3.86 10.96 -1.24
CA ILE A 123 4.20 10.37 0.05
C ILE A 123 2.99 9.60 0.59
N HIS A 124 3.10 8.28 0.64
CA HIS A 124 2.13 7.40 1.30
C HIS A 124 2.37 7.35 2.81
N ASN A 125 3.63 7.21 3.24
CA ASN A 125 4.07 7.30 4.63
C ASN A 125 5.38 8.09 4.68
N ALA A 126 5.43 9.19 5.41
CA ALA A 126 6.67 9.95 5.57
C ALA A 126 7.65 9.26 6.54
N ILE A 127 7.10 8.63 7.58
CA ILE A 127 7.81 7.81 8.56
C ILE A 127 7.07 6.45 8.61
N PRO A 128 7.77 5.30 8.57
CA PRO A 128 7.13 3.99 8.75
C PRO A 128 6.39 3.89 10.08
N HIS A 129 5.35 3.04 10.15
CA HIS A 129 4.61 2.78 11.39
C HIS A 129 5.48 2.16 12.49
N GLU A 130 6.50 1.39 12.10
CA GLU A 130 7.53 0.82 12.98
C GLU A 130 8.88 1.48 12.63
N PRO A 131 9.17 2.68 13.16
CA PRO A 131 10.30 3.48 12.73
C PRO A 131 11.61 2.93 13.27
N ARG A 132 12.62 2.88 12.41
CA ARG A 132 14.01 2.58 12.76
C ARG A 132 14.82 3.86 12.85
N PHE A 133 15.96 3.85 13.53
CA PHE A 133 16.79 5.04 13.76
C PHE A 133 17.26 5.72 12.46
N PHE A 134 17.39 4.96 11.36
CA PHE A 134 17.87 5.48 10.07
C PHE A 134 16.74 5.99 9.15
N ASP A 135 15.47 5.73 9.45
CA ASP A 135 14.36 6.09 8.56
C ASP A 135 14.26 7.59 8.33
N LYS A 136 14.34 8.38 9.42
CA LYS A 136 14.27 9.85 9.33
C LYS A 136 15.42 10.48 8.54
N PRO A 137 16.70 10.14 8.81
CA PRO A 137 17.82 10.63 8.01
C PRO A 137 17.70 10.28 6.53
N LEU A 138 17.31 9.04 6.20
CA LEU A 138 17.13 8.61 4.82
C LEU A 138 15.98 9.36 4.14
N ALA A 139 14.81 9.46 4.77
CA ALA A 139 13.69 10.24 4.21
C ALA A 139 14.10 11.68 3.90
N SER A 140 14.81 12.33 4.84
CA SER A 140 15.33 13.68 4.66
C SER A 140 16.32 13.78 3.49
N LEU A 141 17.14 12.75 3.26
CA LEU A 141 18.05 12.69 2.12
C LEU A 141 17.31 12.76 0.77
N LEU A 142 16.23 11.98 0.63
CA LEU A 142 15.37 12.02 -0.56
C LEU A 142 14.66 13.37 -0.69
N PHE A 143 14.04 13.85 0.39
CA PHE A 143 13.20 15.06 0.34
C PHE A 143 13.98 16.30 -0.08
N LYS A 144 15.23 16.41 0.29
CA LYS A 144 16.15 17.48 -0.16
C LYS A 144 16.42 17.47 -1.68
N GLN A 145 16.10 16.39 -2.39
CA GLN A 145 16.28 16.29 -3.83
C GLN A 145 14.99 16.63 -4.62
N CYS A 146 13.86 16.83 -3.92
CA CYS A 146 12.57 17.02 -4.54
C CYS A 146 12.16 18.48 -4.60
N HIS A 147 11.40 18.85 -5.64
CA HIS A 147 10.88 20.20 -5.81
C HIS A 147 9.57 20.43 -5.08
N GLY A 148 8.80 19.35 -4.85
CA GLY A 148 7.53 19.40 -4.17
C GLY A 148 7.02 18.03 -3.78
N PHE A 149 5.92 18.04 -3.03
CA PHE A 149 5.35 16.83 -2.43
C PHE A 149 3.83 16.80 -2.59
N ILE A 150 3.30 15.61 -2.70
CA ILE A 150 1.86 15.34 -2.58
C ILE A 150 1.69 14.46 -1.35
N VAL A 151 0.85 14.90 -0.42
CA VAL A 151 0.51 14.17 0.81
C VAL A 151 -1.00 13.91 0.85
N MET A 152 -1.41 12.76 1.40
CA MET A 152 -2.79 12.30 1.32
C MET A 152 -3.53 12.33 2.68
N SER A 153 -2.83 12.67 3.76
CA SER A 153 -3.41 12.79 5.10
C SER A 153 -2.71 13.82 5.95
N ASP A 154 -3.38 14.26 7.02
CA ASP A 154 -2.82 15.21 7.98
C ASP A 154 -1.60 14.66 8.71
N ASN A 155 -1.60 13.37 9.05
CA ASN A 155 -0.45 12.73 9.70
C ASN A 155 0.79 12.75 8.80
N VAL A 156 0.64 12.38 7.53
CA VAL A 156 1.75 12.41 6.55
C VAL A 156 2.24 13.84 6.35
N ARG A 157 1.33 14.83 6.29
CA ARG A 157 1.68 16.25 6.22
C ARG A 157 2.48 16.70 7.44
N TYR A 158 2.03 16.33 8.65
CA TYR A 158 2.72 16.66 9.88
C TYR A 158 4.14 16.09 9.91
N ASP A 159 4.28 14.81 9.60
CA ASP A 159 5.57 14.13 9.57
C ASP A 159 6.50 14.71 8.49
N LEU A 160 5.99 15.03 7.30
CA LEU A 160 6.77 15.69 6.26
C LEU A 160 7.33 17.02 6.77
N ARG A 161 6.50 17.88 7.36
CA ARG A 161 6.92 19.18 7.88
C ARG A 161 7.95 19.05 9.01
N LYS A 162 7.82 18.02 9.84
CA LYS A 162 8.79 17.72 10.91
C LYS A 162 10.15 17.30 10.35
N LEU A 163 10.17 16.50 9.27
CA LEU A 163 11.38 16.02 8.61
C LEU A 163 12.01 17.07 7.70
N TYR A 164 11.19 17.89 7.04
CA TYR A 164 11.61 18.89 6.08
C TYR A 164 10.73 20.15 6.19
N PRO A 165 11.04 21.08 7.12
CA PRO A 165 10.21 22.26 7.40
C PRO A 165 9.94 23.15 6.20
N GLY A 166 10.88 23.23 5.24
CA GLY A 166 10.74 23.99 4.00
C GLY A 166 10.01 23.29 2.86
N ALA A 167 9.35 22.15 3.13
CA ALA A 167 8.64 21.37 2.12
C ALA A 167 7.52 22.19 1.44
N LYS A 168 7.55 22.25 0.12
CA LYS A 168 6.43 22.75 -0.70
C LYS A 168 5.54 21.55 -1.00
N TYR A 169 4.31 21.55 -0.52
CA TYR A 169 3.41 20.40 -0.70
C TYR A 169 1.98 20.84 -1.07
N ILE A 170 1.29 19.86 -1.67
CA ILE A 170 -0.17 19.90 -1.85
C ILE A 170 -0.73 18.73 -1.04
N GLN A 171 -1.79 18.98 -0.28
CA GLN A 171 -2.54 17.91 0.37
C GLN A 171 -3.75 17.58 -0.50
N ASN A 172 -3.82 16.32 -0.93
CA ASN A 172 -4.95 15.79 -1.67
C ASN A 172 -5.37 14.47 -1.02
N PRO A 173 -6.61 14.33 -0.53
CA PRO A 173 -7.07 13.12 0.13
C PRO A 173 -6.87 11.88 -0.74
N HIS A 174 -6.66 10.73 -0.10
CA HIS A 174 -6.54 9.47 -0.80
C HIS A 174 -7.82 9.18 -1.59
N PRO A 175 -7.76 8.86 -2.89
CA PRO A 175 -8.94 8.54 -3.68
C PRO A 175 -9.61 7.26 -3.17
N LEU A 176 -10.90 7.15 -3.43
CA LEU A 176 -11.63 5.90 -3.20
C LEU A 176 -11.23 4.87 -4.25
N TYR A 177 -11.03 3.64 -3.81
CA TYR A 177 -10.89 2.50 -4.69
C TYR A 177 -12.26 2.03 -5.17
N ASN A 178 -12.44 1.88 -6.48
CA ASN A 178 -13.69 1.47 -7.10
C ASN A 178 -13.53 0.26 -8.05
N HIS A 179 -12.39 -0.43 -7.97
CA HIS A 179 -12.03 -1.55 -8.85
C HIS A 179 -12.43 -2.92 -8.29
N PHE A 180 -12.86 -2.98 -7.02
CA PHE A 180 -13.29 -4.22 -6.39
C PHE A 180 -14.51 -4.83 -7.10
N GLY A 181 -14.74 -6.12 -6.87
CA GLY A 181 -15.76 -6.92 -7.52
C GLY A 181 -17.20 -6.36 -7.45
N SER A 182 -18.13 -7.05 -8.06
CA SER A 182 -19.52 -6.63 -8.12
C SER A 182 -20.16 -6.57 -6.73
N LYS A 183 -21.06 -5.58 -6.54
CA LYS A 183 -21.84 -5.46 -5.30
C LYS A 183 -22.76 -6.68 -5.16
N ILE A 184 -22.69 -7.36 -4.03
CA ILE A 184 -23.61 -8.44 -3.62
C ILE A 184 -24.43 -7.98 -2.42
N ASN A 185 -25.52 -8.68 -2.11
CA ASN A 185 -26.30 -8.36 -0.91
C ASN A 185 -25.69 -8.99 0.36
N LYS A 186 -26.04 -8.45 1.54
CA LYS A 186 -25.52 -8.92 2.82
C LYS A 186 -25.75 -10.42 3.07
N ASN A 187 -26.94 -10.93 2.74
CA ASN A 187 -27.27 -12.33 2.99
C ASN A 187 -26.38 -13.26 2.17
N GLU A 188 -26.15 -12.94 0.90
CA GLU A 188 -25.23 -13.68 0.03
C GLU A 188 -23.79 -13.63 0.55
N ALA A 189 -23.34 -12.44 0.98
CA ALA A 189 -22.00 -12.26 1.56
C ALA A 189 -21.84 -13.12 2.83
N CYS A 190 -22.80 -13.07 3.75
CA CYS A 190 -22.77 -13.86 4.96
C CYS A 190 -22.82 -15.37 4.68
N GLN A 191 -23.61 -15.81 3.71
CA GLN A 191 -23.67 -17.21 3.31
C GLN A 191 -22.32 -17.71 2.80
N LYS A 192 -21.63 -16.92 1.97
CA LYS A 192 -20.28 -17.26 1.46
C LYS A 192 -19.25 -17.38 2.57
N LEU A 193 -19.36 -16.59 3.63
CA LEU A 193 -18.47 -16.62 4.80
C LEU A 193 -18.91 -17.62 5.88
N GLY A 194 -20.04 -18.29 5.72
CA GLY A 194 -20.57 -19.22 6.73
C GLY A 194 -21.03 -18.53 8.03
N ILE A 195 -21.40 -17.25 7.97
CA ILE A 195 -21.79 -16.44 9.13
C ILE A 195 -23.28 -16.05 9.06
N HIS A 196 -23.86 -15.71 10.20
CA HIS A 196 -25.27 -15.39 10.27
C HIS A 196 -25.56 -13.91 9.95
N PRO A 197 -26.46 -13.59 8.98
CA PRO A 197 -26.70 -12.22 8.51
C PRO A 197 -27.40 -11.32 9.54
N SER A 198 -28.10 -11.88 10.54
CA SER A 198 -28.73 -11.10 11.62
C SER A 198 -27.75 -10.66 12.69
N LYS A 199 -26.55 -11.23 12.73
CA LYS A 199 -25.51 -10.86 13.68
C LYS A 199 -24.81 -9.57 13.27
N LYS A 200 -24.21 -8.93 14.27
CA LYS A 200 -23.40 -7.72 14.11
C LYS A 200 -21.96 -8.12 13.77
N ASN A 201 -21.68 -8.25 12.49
CA ASN A 201 -20.38 -8.70 12.03
C ASN A 201 -19.38 -7.54 12.04
N LEU A 202 -18.29 -7.68 12.80
CA LEU A 202 -17.13 -6.81 12.83
C LEU A 202 -16.05 -7.40 11.94
N LEU A 203 -15.23 -6.57 11.32
CA LEU A 203 -14.16 -7.02 10.40
C LEU A 203 -12.82 -6.42 10.80
N PHE A 204 -11.83 -7.27 11.00
CA PHE A 204 -10.42 -6.90 10.90
C PHE A 204 -9.93 -7.29 9.50
N PHE A 205 -9.46 -6.33 8.71
CA PHE A 205 -9.10 -6.56 7.31
C PHE A 205 -7.69 -6.13 6.95
N GLY A 206 -7.04 -6.91 6.10
CA GLY A 206 -5.74 -6.64 5.50
C GLY A 206 -4.58 -7.26 6.28
N LEU A 207 -3.35 -6.96 5.89
CA LEU A 207 -2.14 -7.58 6.44
C LEU A 207 -2.13 -7.54 7.97
N ILE A 208 -2.05 -8.72 8.60
CA ILE A 208 -2.06 -8.86 10.06
C ILE A 208 -0.67 -8.56 10.60
N ARG A 209 -0.57 -7.51 11.42
CA ARG A 209 0.67 -7.04 12.06
C ARG A 209 0.39 -6.57 13.49
N ASP A 210 1.38 -6.68 14.35
CA ASP A 210 1.26 -6.39 15.77
C ASP A 210 0.73 -4.98 16.06
N TYR A 211 1.24 -3.97 15.36
CA TYR A 211 0.82 -2.58 15.57
C TYR A 211 -0.65 -2.29 15.22
N LYS A 212 -1.35 -3.23 14.55
CA LYS A 212 -2.77 -3.07 14.17
C LYS A 212 -3.75 -3.45 15.28
N GLY A 213 -3.27 -4.02 16.40
CA GLY A 213 -4.09 -4.26 17.57
C GLY A 213 -5.11 -5.38 17.43
N LEU A 214 -4.81 -6.42 16.64
CA LEU A 214 -5.71 -7.59 16.54
C LEU A 214 -5.90 -8.31 17.88
N ASP A 215 -4.86 -8.34 18.71
CA ASP A 215 -4.91 -8.84 20.08
C ASP A 215 -5.96 -8.10 20.93
N LEU A 216 -5.96 -6.76 20.89
CA LEU A 216 -6.95 -5.94 21.59
C LEU A 216 -8.38 -6.20 21.08
N LEU A 217 -8.54 -6.43 19.77
CA LEU A 217 -9.84 -6.71 19.18
C LEU A 217 -10.37 -8.09 19.60
N ILE A 218 -9.49 -9.11 19.72
CA ILE A 218 -9.84 -10.45 20.22
C ILE A 218 -10.26 -10.38 21.70
N GLU A 219 -9.61 -9.56 22.52
CA GLU A 219 -10.04 -9.33 23.89
C GLU A 219 -11.40 -8.61 23.95
N ALA A 220 -11.56 -7.57 23.13
CA ALA A 220 -12.78 -6.76 23.13
C ALA A 220 -14.02 -7.56 22.73
N ILE A 221 -13.92 -8.44 21.72
CA ILE A 221 -15.07 -9.29 21.29
C ILE A 221 -15.49 -10.23 22.42
N GLY A 222 -14.56 -10.66 23.29
CA GLY A 222 -14.86 -11.47 24.47
C GLY A 222 -15.76 -10.79 25.50
N GLN A 223 -15.78 -9.45 25.51
CA GLN A 223 -16.59 -8.63 26.42
C GLN A 223 -17.96 -8.26 25.83
N LEU A 224 -18.17 -8.49 24.53
CA LEU A 224 -19.44 -8.20 23.85
C LEU A 224 -20.39 -9.40 23.98
N ASN A 225 -21.70 -9.13 23.86
CA ASN A 225 -22.73 -10.17 23.88
C ASN A 225 -22.70 -11.01 22.58
N GLU A 226 -23.52 -12.07 22.54
CA GLU A 226 -23.56 -13.05 21.44
C GLU A 226 -24.06 -12.51 20.09
N ASP A 227 -24.54 -11.26 20.05
CA ASP A 227 -24.96 -10.62 18.79
C ASP A 227 -23.78 -10.19 17.93
N TYR A 228 -22.58 -10.10 18.50
CA TYR A 228 -21.38 -9.65 17.80
C TYR A 228 -20.51 -10.82 17.36
N HIS A 229 -20.17 -10.84 16.09
CA HIS A 229 -19.20 -11.75 15.47
C HIS A 229 -17.97 -10.98 15.00
N LEU A 230 -16.80 -11.60 15.04
CA LEU A 230 -15.57 -11.06 14.51
C LEU A 230 -15.08 -11.88 13.32
N ILE A 231 -14.83 -11.22 12.21
CA ILE A 231 -14.18 -11.78 11.03
C ILE A 231 -12.77 -11.23 10.98
N ILE A 232 -11.77 -12.10 10.92
CA ILE A 232 -10.36 -11.75 10.74
C ILE A 232 -9.97 -12.19 9.34
N ALA A 233 -9.67 -11.25 8.44
CA ALA A 233 -9.37 -11.53 7.04
C ALA A 233 -8.09 -10.84 6.59
N GLY A 234 -7.12 -11.63 6.15
CA GLY A 234 -5.87 -11.12 5.62
C GLY A 234 -4.66 -11.99 5.93
N GLU A 235 -3.61 -11.81 5.13
CA GLU A 235 -2.34 -12.53 5.27
C GLU A 235 -1.62 -12.11 6.55
N CYS A 236 -1.13 -13.09 7.33
CA CYS A 236 -0.36 -12.81 8.54
C CYS A 236 1.12 -12.56 8.21
N TYR A 237 1.65 -11.49 8.76
CA TYR A 237 3.05 -11.16 8.69
C TYR A 237 3.84 -11.88 9.79
N GLY A 238 4.36 -13.06 9.47
CA GLY A 238 4.98 -13.96 10.44
C GLY A 238 4.04 -15.08 10.88
N SER A 239 4.08 -15.47 12.16
CA SER A 239 3.22 -16.55 12.70
C SER A 239 1.89 -16.00 13.24
N PHE A 240 0.80 -16.69 12.94
CA PHE A 240 -0.52 -16.44 13.49
C PHE A 240 -0.74 -17.09 14.88
N GLU A 241 0.17 -17.95 15.33
CA GLU A 241 0.02 -18.78 16.54
C GLU A 241 -0.35 -17.99 17.81
N LYS A 242 0.26 -16.81 18.00
CA LYS A 242 -0.07 -15.97 19.17
C LYS A 242 -1.52 -15.49 19.17
N TYR A 243 -2.08 -15.16 18.00
CA TYR A 243 -3.48 -14.76 17.88
C TYR A 243 -4.40 -15.96 18.01
N GLN A 244 -4.00 -17.13 17.49
CA GLN A 244 -4.74 -18.38 17.68
C GLN A 244 -4.84 -18.74 19.17
N ALA A 245 -3.77 -18.61 19.93
CA ALA A 245 -3.79 -18.86 21.37
C ALA A 245 -4.75 -17.92 22.12
N LEU A 246 -4.81 -16.63 21.73
CA LEU A 246 -5.78 -15.67 22.28
C LEU A 246 -7.23 -16.03 21.92
N ILE A 247 -7.47 -16.47 20.68
CA ILE A 247 -8.78 -16.90 20.22
C ILE A 247 -9.23 -18.16 21.01
N ASP A 248 -8.34 -19.13 21.18
CA ASP A 248 -8.62 -20.38 21.88
C ASP A 248 -8.94 -20.16 23.36
N ALA A 249 -8.35 -19.13 23.97
CA ALA A 249 -8.63 -18.73 25.35
C ALA A 249 -9.84 -17.80 25.50
N SER A 250 -10.38 -17.26 24.39
CA SER A 250 -11.47 -16.29 24.43
C SER A 250 -12.83 -16.95 24.69
N PRO A 251 -13.69 -16.36 25.55
CA PRO A 251 -15.09 -16.80 25.69
C PRO A 251 -15.90 -16.60 24.40
N ALA A 252 -15.39 -15.81 23.47
CA ALA A 252 -16.02 -15.56 22.18
C ALA A 252 -15.49 -16.45 21.03
N LYS A 253 -14.73 -17.51 21.35
CA LYS A 253 -14.05 -18.37 20.35
C LYS A 253 -14.98 -18.77 19.19
N GLU A 254 -16.18 -19.25 19.50
CA GLU A 254 -17.16 -19.71 18.49
C GLU A 254 -17.76 -18.58 17.62
N ARG A 255 -17.45 -17.32 17.95
CA ARG A 255 -17.92 -16.12 17.24
C ARG A 255 -16.80 -15.41 16.47
N ILE A 256 -15.59 -16.01 16.42
CA ILE A 256 -14.41 -15.49 15.73
C ILE A 256 -14.13 -16.38 14.52
N PHE A 257 -14.24 -15.80 13.32
CA PHE A 257 -14.03 -16.46 12.04
C PHE A 257 -12.71 -16.01 11.44
N VAL A 258 -11.80 -16.95 11.18
CA VAL A 258 -10.42 -16.65 10.74
C VAL A 258 -10.22 -17.05 9.29
N HIS A 259 -9.86 -16.09 8.46
CA HIS A 259 -9.42 -16.24 7.08
C HIS A 259 -7.99 -15.67 6.96
N CYS A 260 -7.00 -16.46 7.47
CA CYS A 260 -5.60 -16.05 7.53
C CYS A 260 -4.88 -16.31 6.20
N GLU A 261 -5.34 -15.61 5.16
CA GLU A 261 -4.82 -15.71 3.80
C GLU A 261 -4.92 -14.38 3.07
N TYR A 262 -4.27 -14.27 1.92
CA TYR A 262 -4.45 -13.10 1.06
C TYR A 262 -5.88 -13.11 0.48
N ILE A 263 -6.57 -12.01 0.65
CA ILE A 263 -7.93 -11.82 0.10
C ILE A 263 -7.81 -11.10 -1.24
N SER A 264 -8.24 -11.75 -2.30
CA SER A 264 -8.22 -11.19 -3.65
C SER A 264 -9.19 -10.02 -3.82
N ASP A 265 -8.93 -9.14 -4.78
CA ASP A 265 -9.80 -7.99 -5.06
C ASP A 265 -11.25 -8.41 -5.40
N GLU A 266 -11.44 -9.60 -5.96
CA GLU A 266 -12.77 -10.15 -6.26
C GLU A 266 -13.53 -10.58 -5.01
N GLU A 267 -12.83 -11.00 -3.96
CA GLU A 267 -13.41 -11.47 -2.70
C GLU A 267 -13.68 -10.32 -1.72
N ILE A 268 -12.99 -9.18 -1.84
CA ILE A 268 -13.17 -8.02 -0.94
C ILE A 268 -14.64 -7.66 -0.70
N PRO A 269 -15.52 -7.59 -1.72
CA PRO A 269 -16.95 -7.29 -1.51
C PRO A 269 -17.64 -8.26 -0.57
N ILE A 270 -17.25 -9.53 -0.53
CA ILE A 270 -17.85 -10.56 0.35
C ILE A 270 -17.64 -10.15 1.81
N TYR A 271 -16.41 -9.77 2.16
CA TYR A 271 -16.08 -9.36 3.53
C TYR A 271 -16.77 -8.06 3.93
N PHE A 272 -16.63 -7.01 3.10
CA PHE A 272 -17.15 -5.68 3.44
C PHE A 272 -18.68 -5.59 3.43
N LEU A 273 -19.35 -6.32 2.54
CA LEU A 273 -20.82 -6.30 2.45
C LEU A 273 -21.49 -7.23 3.45
N SER A 274 -20.75 -8.08 4.16
CA SER A 274 -21.24 -8.90 5.27
C SER A 274 -21.45 -8.10 6.57
N LEU A 275 -20.92 -6.87 6.63
CA LEU A 275 -20.84 -6.06 7.85
C LEU A 275 -22.14 -5.31 8.19
N ILE A 276 -22.12 -4.74 9.41
CA ILE A 276 -23.03 -3.65 9.77
C ILE A 276 -22.43 -2.38 9.17
N HIS A 277 -23.18 -1.72 8.33
CA HIS A 277 -22.88 -0.34 7.95
C HIS A 277 -23.65 0.58 8.92
N ILE A 278 -22.90 1.29 9.75
CA ILE A 278 -23.43 2.31 10.66
C ILE A 278 -23.57 3.62 9.90
#